data_391b17093a59a5c04ae69bd9f56e4cfc
#
_entry.id   391b17093a59a5c04ae69bd9f56e4cfc
#
_cell.length_a   1.000
_cell.length_b   1.000
_cell.length_c   1.000
_cell.angle_alpha   90.00
_cell.angle_beta   90.00
_cell.angle_gamma   90.00
#
_symmetry.space_group_name_H-M   'P 1'
#
loop_
_entity.id
_entity.type
_entity.pdbx_description
1 polymer ?
#
loop_
_entity_poly.entity_id
_entity_poly.type
_entity_poly.pdbx_seq_one_letter_code
_entity_poly.pdbx_strand_id
1 'polypeptide(L)'
;MVALVGIVAVFVWVSFQTGVIGTDEAEYSIENYLVIFGDPFVYEVLENTLIFALATTAVSLVIGLPIAWITERTTIQPKELIYAMMTTGLLVPPIFIGMGWTFIAHQRIGLVNKLLKSIFGQESWVINIETPAGMGLIEGLTLAPLAFVLSVQVFRTMNPALEEAAQTAGMTFRRTLLRITLPLARPAILAALIYIFVIGLATFDIPAVIGLSSNIYVFSTFVFSEAFPPDGLPEYGVPAALGTAMILVAVALTIWYVQMLRRSQRYQVITGKGYRAKQINSGRWVYACWAFICIYFFIGLLLPILLVAFMAFMPYITPPTIQALDLLTLINFQQMNWEYVFRGLKTTVILMAVVPPVILLFAFCVSWLVVRSRTRARYLLEFGAFLPHTVPRVVMSVGALLLALYVVQDYLPIYGTVWILVAVYVIVWLPFGTRALNSSMIQIHKELEEAAYTSGLTMTRTIRRVMIPLLRPTMFSVWIWTALLVYREMTVAVFLISQDNVTLPAIVWGRWTMGAPTVAAAITVLMLVAFLPLLVISWRFARRSRLSAEM
;
A
#
# COMPACT_ATOMS: atom_id res chain seq x y z
N MET A 1 3.69 14.71 -14.71
CA MET A 1 2.67 15.72 -14.37
C MET A 1 1.60 15.85 -15.45
N VAL A 2 1.94 16.09 -16.70
CA VAL A 2 0.97 16.20 -17.81
C VAL A 2 0.07 14.96 -17.92
N ALA A 3 0.65 13.77 -17.92
CA ALA A 3 -0.12 12.52 -17.98
C ALA A 3 -1.10 12.33 -16.82
N LEU A 4 -0.68 12.66 -15.59
CA LEU A 4 -1.57 12.60 -14.42
C LEU A 4 -2.72 13.60 -14.53
N VAL A 5 -2.42 14.84 -14.95
CA VAL A 5 -3.46 15.86 -15.18
C VAL A 5 -4.42 15.41 -16.28
N GLY A 6 -3.90 14.80 -17.37
CA GLY A 6 -4.72 14.22 -18.42
C GLY A 6 -5.64 13.10 -17.91
N ILE A 7 -5.12 12.16 -17.09
CA ILE A 7 -5.90 11.10 -16.47
C ILE A 7 -7.05 11.66 -15.63
N VAL A 8 -6.74 12.61 -14.74
CA VAL A 8 -7.75 13.24 -13.88
C VAL A 8 -8.75 14.07 -14.69
N ALA A 9 -8.26 14.83 -15.70
CA ALA A 9 -9.12 15.65 -16.54
C ALA A 9 -10.12 14.83 -17.35
N VAL A 10 -9.67 13.71 -17.95
CA VAL A 10 -10.57 12.79 -18.68
C VAL A 10 -11.57 12.14 -17.72
N PHE A 11 -11.15 11.74 -16.54
CA PHE A 11 -12.03 11.17 -15.54
C PHE A 11 -13.12 12.19 -15.09
N VAL A 12 -12.72 13.44 -14.83
CA VAL A 12 -13.65 14.54 -14.51
C VAL A 12 -14.54 14.86 -15.71
N TRP A 13 -14.00 14.83 -16.93
CA TRP A 13 -14.82 15.06 -18.14
C TRP A 13 -15.92 14.02 -18.30
N VAL A 14 -15.60 12.73 -18.08
CA VAL A 14 -16.56 11.62 -18.14
C VAL A 14 -17.65 11.74 -17.08
N SER A 15 -17.36 12.34 -15.92
CA SER A 15 -18.35 12.53 -14.85
C SER A 15 -19.53 13.44 -15.26
N PHE A 16 -19.35 14.24 -16.32
CA PHE A 16 -20.39 15.09 -16.90
C PHE A 16 -21.06 14.47 -18.14
N GLN A 17 -20.80 13.20 -18.44
CA GLN A 17 -21.42 12.49 -19.58
C GLN A 17 -22.38 11.41 -19.10
N THR A 18 -23.59 11.39 -19.67
CA THR A 18 -24.58 10.32 -19.53
C THR A 18 -24.64 9.50 -20.82
N GLY A 19 -25.16 8.28 -20.74
CA GLY A 19 -25.18 7.34 -21.86
C GLY A 19 -23.81 6.70 -22.14
N VAL A 20 -23.74 5.96 -23.25
CA VAL A 20 -22.53 5.24 -23.64
C VAL A 20 -21.57 6.19 -24.36
N ILE A 21 -20.41 6.42 -23.78
CA ILE A 21 -19.41 7.35 -24.32
C ILE A 21 -18.96 6.89 -25.71
N GLY A 22 -18.98 7.82 -26.67
CA GLY A 22 -18.60 7.54 -28.07
C GLY A 22 -19.76 7.07 -28.96
N THR A 23 -20.97 7.06 -28.44
CA THR A 23 -22.21 6.85 -29.22
C THR A 23 -23.03 8.15 -29.34
N ASP A 24 -24.04 8.15 -30.21
CA ASP A 24 -24.97 9.27 -30.37
C ASP A 24 -25.88 9.49 -29.13
N GLU A 25 -25.85 8.53 -28.18
CA GLU A 25 -26.59 8.60 -26.92
C GLU A 25 -25.85 9.36 -25.82
N ALA A 26 -24.58 9.71 -26.05
CA ALA A 26 -23.76 10.43 -25.07
C ALA A 26 -24.13 11.91 -25.01
N GLU A 27 -24.68 12.36 -23.89
CA GLU A 27 -25.06 13.74 -23.65
C GLU A 27 -24.30 14.35 -22.46
N TYR A 28 -24.04 15.66 -22.52
CA TYR A 28 -23.50 16.38 -21.38
C TYR A 28 -24.59 16.68 -20.35
N SER A 29 -24.44 16.17 -19.13
CA SER A 29 -25.40 16.31 -18.06
C SER A 29 -24.74 16.39 -16.69
N ILE A 30 -25.42 16.97 -15.71
CA ILE A 30 -25.08 16.86 -14.27
C ILE A 30 -25.81 15.71 -13.59
N GLU A 31 -26.57 14.93 -14.34
CA GLU A 31 -27.43 13.84 -13.83
C GLU A 31 -26.65 12.82 -12.99
N ASN A 32 -25.42 12.46 -13.41
CA ASN A 32 -24.54 11.57 -12.64
C ASN A 32 -24.31 12.07 -11.20
N TYR A 33 -24.20 13.39 -11.02
CA TYR A 33 -24.07 13.99 -9.69
C TYR A 33 -25.40 13.99 -8.94
N LEU A 34 -26.53 14.16 -9.64
CA LEU A 34 -27.85 14.06 -9.01
C LEU A 34 -28.14 12.63 -8.54
N VAL A 35 -27.71 11.62 -9.29
CA VAL A 35 -27.79 10.21 -8.88
C VAL A 35 -26.99 9.97 -7.60
N ILE A 36 -25.76 10.48 -7.49
CA ILE A 36 -24.96 10.33 -6.27
C ILE A 36 -25.69 10.85 -5.02
N PHE A 37 -26.45 11.94 -5.16
CA PHE A 37 -27.18 12.55 -4.05
C PHE A 37 -28.62 12.02 -3.89
N GLY A 38 -29.13 11.24 -4.84
CA GLY A 38 -30.51 10.74 -4.86
C GLY A 38 -30.64 9.23 -4.64
N ASP A 39 -29.61 8.45 -4.96
CA ASP A 39 -29.68 6.99 -4.90
C ASP A 39 -29.29 6.46 -3.51
N PRO A 40 -30.22 5.76 -2.81
CA PRO A 40 -29.92 5.12 -1.52
C PRO A 40 -28.76 4.14 -1.57
N PHE A 41 -28.53 3.46 -2.70
CA PHE A 41 -27.42 2.52 -2.86
C PHE A 41 -26.05 3.22 -2.80
N VAL A 42 -25.92 4.40 -3.38
CA VAL A 42 -24.69 5.19 -3.31
C VAL A 42 -24.40 5.61 -1.86
N TYR A 43 -25.42 5.94 -1.07
CA TYR A 43 -25.26 6.22 0.36
C TYR A 43 -24.77 4.99 1.14
N GLU A 44 -25.31 3.81 0.83
CA GLU A 44 -24.84 2.55 1.41
C GLU A 44 -23.36 2.30 1.08
N VAL A 45 -22.96 2.51 -0.17
CA VAL A 45 -21.55 2.39 -0.61
C VAL A 45 -20.65 3.37 0.15
N LEU A 46 -21.09 4.62 0.34
CA LEU A 46 -20.35 5.63 1.09
C LEU A 46 -20.25 5.27 2.58
N GLU A 47 -21.32 4.82 3.19
CA GLU A 47 -21.33 4.35 4.58
C GLU A 47 -20.39 3.16 4.77
N ASN A 48 -20.48 2.15 3.91
CA ASN A 48 -19.61 0.98 3.92
C ASN A 48 -18.14 1.39 3.77
N THR A 49 -17.83 2.33 2.88
CA THR A 49 -16.49 2.88 2.66
C THR A 49 -15.96 3.56 3.92
N LEU A 50 -16.79 4.36 4.58
CA LEU A 50 -16.42 5.07 5.79
C LEU A 50 -16.16 4.11 6.95
N ILE A 51 -17.06 3.14 7.18
CA ILE A 51 -16.90 2.10 8.22
C ILE A 51 -15.63 1.30 7.97
N PHE A 52 -15.40 0.87 6.73
CA PHE A 52 -14.20 0.15 6.32
C PHE A 52 -12.93 0.96 6.59
N ALA A 53 -12.87 2.22 6.15
CA ALA A 53 -11.71 3.08 6.33
C ALA A 53 -11.42 3.42 7.80
N LEU A 54 -12.46 3.64 8.60
CA LEU A 54 -12.34 3.87 10.05
C LEU A 54 -11.83 2.62 10.77
N ALA A 55 -12.39 1.44 10.48
CA ALA A 55 -11.96 0.17 11.06
C ALA A 55 -10.49 -0.14 10.68
N THR A 56 -10.14 0.02 9.40
CA THR A 56 -8.77 -0.10 8.89
C THR A 56 -7.81 0.80 9.66
N THR A 57 -8.16 2.06 9.81
CA THR A 57 -7.32 3.05 10.49
C THR A 57 -7.16 2.73 11.97
N ALA A 58 -8.25 2.40 12.66
CA ALA A 58 -8.24 2.07 14.07
C ALA A 58 -7.36 0.83 14.35
N VAL A 59 -7.56 -0.25 13.61
CA VAL A 59 -6.80 -1.50 13.79
C VAL A 59 -5.31 -1.29 13.48
N SER A 60 -5.00 -0.61 12.37
CA SER A 60 -3.60 -0.31 11.99
C SER A 60 -2.87 0.45 13.08
N LEU A 61 -3.49 1.48 13.64
CA LEU A 61 -2.89 2.32 14.68
C LEU A 61 -2.80 1.59 16.02
N VAL A 62 -3.85 0.86 16.42
CA VAL A 62 -3.86 0.09 17.68
C VAL A 62 -2.74 -0.95 17.71
N ILE A 63 -2.32 -1.46 16.57
CA ILE A 63 -1.23 -2.44 16.45
C ILE A 63 0.10 -1.74 16.17
N GLY A 64 0.16 -0.89 15.15
CA GLY A 64 1.41 -0.31 14.66
C GLY A 64 2.07 0.68 15.63
N LEU A 65 1.27 1.53 16.32
CA LEU A 65 1.80 2.51 17.28
C LEU A 65 2.46 1.84 18.49
N PRO A 66 1.82 0.88 19.20
CA PRO A 66 2.47 0.19 20.30
C PRO A 66 3.75 -0.55 19.88
N ILE A 67 3.75 -1.22 18.73
CA ILE A 67 4.96 -1.91 18.24
C ILE A 67 6.08 -0.90 17.96
N ALA A 68 5.78 0.25 17.34
CA ALA A 68 6.76 1.32 17.09
C ALA A 68 7.33 1.89 18.41
N TRP A 69 6.46 2.13 19.38
CA TRP A 69 6.87 2.61 20.70
C TRP A 69 7.71 1.58 21.45
N ILE A 70 7.28 0.30 21.50
CA ILE A 70 8.03 -0.80 22.11
C ILE A 70 9.42 -0.90 21.49
N THR A 71 9.53 -0.84 20.16
CA THR A 71 10.79 -0.99 19.44
C THR A 71 11.78 0.15 19.75
N GLU A 72 11.31 1.40 19.78
CA GLU A 72 12.22 2.56 19.93
C GLU A 72 12.47 2.97 21.38
N ARG A 73 11.47 2.82 22.26
CA ARG A 73 11.53 3.36 23.62
C ARG A 73 11.86 2.33 24.69
N THR A 74 11.94 1.04 24.35
CA THR A 74 12.28 -0.02 25.31
C THR A 74 13.57 -0.74 24.97
N THR A 75 14.06 -1.53 25.95
CA THR A 75 15.29 -2.35 25.77
C THR A 75 15.02 -3.67 25.07
N ILE A 76 13.90 -3.83 24.34
CA ILE A 76 13.58 -5.04 23.59
C ILE A 76 14.67 -5.36 22.55
N GLN A 77 15.07 -6.62 22.47
CA GLN A 77 16.06 -7.12 21.51
C GLN A 77 15.59 -8.48 20.95
N PRO A 78 15.93 -8.84 19.68
CA PRO A 78 16.64 -8.01 18.68
C PRO A 78 15.65 -7.10 17.92
N LYS A 79 15.92 -5.80 17.86
CA LYS A 79 15.09 -4.80 17.15
C LYS A 79 15.02 -5.06 15.65
N GLU A 80 16.13 -5.56 15.08
CA GLU A 80 16.25 -5.88 13.66
C GLU A 80 15.20 -6.90 13.22
N LEU A 81 14.86 -7.85 14.09
CA LEU A 81 13.82 -8.84 13.80
C LEU A 81 12.44 -8.17 13.71
N ILE A 82 12.13 -7.24 14.63
CA ILE A 82 10.85 -6.50 14.59
C ILE A 82 10.76 -5.67 13.31
N TYR A 83 11.82 -4.98 12.94
CA TYR A 83 11.87 -4.26 11.67
C TYR A 83 11.70 -5.19 10.46
N ALA A 84 12.36 -6.35 10.47
CA ALA A 84 12.22 -7.33 9.40
C ALA A 84 10.78 -7.86 9.30
N MET A 85 10.15 -8.20 10.43
CA MET A 85 8.75 -8.65 10.46
C MET A 85 7.80 -7.59 9.90
N MET A 86 7.93 -6.34 10.34
CA MET A 86 7.09 -5.23 9.88
C MET A 86 7.33 -4.88 8.41
N THR A 87 8.58 -4.83 7.95
CA THR A 87 8.88 -4.55 6.54
C THR A 87 8.44 -5.68 5.62
N THR A 88 8.55 -6.94 6.05
CA THR A 88 8.03 -8.08 5.29
C THR A 88 6.51 -7.99 5.13
N GLY A 89 5.78 -7.61 6.19
CA GLY A 89 4.34 -7.40 6.14
C GLY A 89 3.91 -6.38 5.09
N LEU A 90 4.70 -5.30 4.89
CA LEU A 90 4.43 -4.31 3.84
C LEU A 90 4.60 -4.85 2.42
N LEU A 91 5.36 -5.91 2.23
CA LEU A 91 5.73 -6.42 0.92
C LEU A 91 4.84 -7.57 0.44
N VAL A 92 4.12 -8.24 1.34
CA VAL A 92 3.16 -9.29 0.98
C VAL A 92 1.97 -8.66 0.26
N PRO A 93 1.55 -9.22 -0.89
CA PRO A 93 0.35 -8.76 -1.58
C PRO A 93 -0.90 -8.87 -0.71
N PRO A 94 -1.71 -7.79 -0.57
CA PRO A 94 -2.91 -7.81 0.28
C PRO A 94 -3.93 -8.88 -0.13
N ILE A 95 -4.01 -9.19 -1.43
CA ILE A 95 -4.90 -10.23 -1.96
C ILE A 95 -4.66 -11.59 -1.27
N PHE A 96 -3.39 -11.94 -0.96
CA PHE A 96 -3.05 -13.22 -0.31
C PHE A 96 -3.59 -13.26 1.12
N ILE A 97 -3.54 -12.12 1.81
CA ILE A 97 -4.08 -11.98 3.16
C ILE A 97 -5.61 -12.07 3.12
N GLY A 98 -6.27 -11.41 2.15
CA GLY A 98 -7.71 -11.48 1.93
C GLY A 98 -8.19 -12.90 1.67
N MET A 99 -7.54 -13.62 0.75
CA MET A 99 -7.83 -15.03 0.45
C MET A 99 -7.65 -15.91 1.70
N GLY A 100 -6.53 -15.74 2.42
CA GLY A 100 -6.25 -16.50 3.64
C GLY A 100 -7.30 -16.26 4.71
N TRP A 101 -7.71 -15.01 4.93
CA TRP A 101 -8.76 -14.69 5.89
C TRP A 101 -10.14 -15.20 5.47
N THR A 102 -10.44 -15.27 4.17
CA THR A 102 -11.65 -15.94 3.68
C THR A 102 -11.63 -17.41 4.07
N PHE A 103 -10.52 -18.12 3.93
CA PHE A 103 -10.40 -19.50 4.40
C PHE A 103 -10.47 -19.63 5.93
N ILE A 104 -10.00 -18.59 6.69
CA ILE A 104 -10.08 -18.59 8.17
C ILE A 104 -11.49 -18.35 8.66
N ALA A 105 -12.17 -17.31 8.19
CA ALA A 105 -13.33 -16.73 8.87
C ALA A 105 -14.52 -16.40 7.97
N HIS A 106 -14.58 -16.93 6.74
CA HIS A 106 -15.79 -16.86 5.93
C HIS A 106 -16.97 -17.52 6.67
N GLN A 107 -18.13 -16.88 6.61
CA GLN A 107 -19.30 -17.26 7.41
C GLN A 107 -19.70 -18.74 7.27
N ARG A 108 -19.66 -19.29 6.04
CA ARG A 108 -20.09 -20.67 5.74
C ARG A 108 -18.95 -21.69 5.73
N ILE A 109 -17.79 -21.31 5.16
CA ILE A 109 -16.69 -22.24 4.87
C ILE A 109 -15.47 -22.03 5.77
N GLY A 110 -15.41 -20.91 6.52
CA GLY A 110 -14.28 -20.52 7.34
C GLY A 110 -13.95 -21.55 8.42
N LEU A 111 -12.65 -21.83 8.54
CA LEU A 111 -12.12 -22.82 9.48
C LEU A 111 -12.52 -22.52 10.93
N VAL A 112 -12.36 -21.27 11.37
CA VAL A 112 -12.66 -20.85 12.74
C VAL A 112 -14.15 -21.02 13.02
N ASN A 113 -15.02 -20.66 12.08
CA ASN A 113 -16.46 -20.81 12.25
C ASN A 113 -16.91 -22.27 12.30
N LYS A 114 -16.29 -23.15 11.49
CA LYS A 114 -16.52 -24.60 11.59
C LYS A 114 -16.08 -25.15 12.96
N LEU A 115 -14.96 -24.67 13.49
CA LEU A 115 -14.43 -25.07 14.78
C LEU A 115 -15.32 -24.57 15.93
N LEU A 116 -15.79 -23.32 15.87
CA LEU A 116 -16.76 -22.79 16.83
C LEU A 116 -18.05 -23.59 16.84
N LYS A 117 -18.59 -23.94 15.67
CA LYS A 117 -19.79 -24.77 15.55
C LYS A 117 -19.58 -26.19 16.09
N SER A 118 -18.40 -26.76 15.92
CA SER A 118 -18.09 -28.10 16.45
C SER A 118 -17.96 -28.13 17.97
N ILE A 119 -17.47 -27.03 18.60
CA ILE A 119 -17.26 -26.94 20.04
C ILE A 119 -18.53 -26.47 20.77
N PHE A 120 -19.20 -25.46 20.24
CA PHE A 120 -20.31 -24.76 20.90
C PHE A 120 -21.69 -25.08 20.32
N GLY A 121 -21.77 -25.95 19.29
CA GLY A 121 -23.01 -26.33 18.62
C GLY A 121 -23.30 -25.51 17.36
N GLN A 122 -24.25 -25.97 16.54
CA GLN A 122 -24.56 -25.38 15.24
C GLN A 122 -25.15 -23.96 15.31
N GLU A 123 -25.76 -23.60 16.43
CA GLU A 123 -26.34 -22.28 16.69
C GLU A 123 -25.34 -21.30 17.32
N SER A 124 -24.07 -21.68 17.44
CA SER A 124 -23.05 -20.78 17.98
C SER A 124 -22.91 -19.52 17.11
N TRP A 125 -22.53 -18.42 17.76
CA TRP A 125 -22.16 -17.21 17.06
C TRP A 125 -21.00 -17.46 16.06
N VAL A 126 -21.02 -16.79 14.93
CA VAL A 126 -19.98 -16.90 13.89
C VAL A 126 -19.25 -15.58 13.74
N ILE A 127 -17.95 -15.67 13.48
CA ILE A 127 -17.17 -14.49 13.07
C ILE A 127 -17.55 -14.17 11.63
N ASN A 128 -18.08 -12.98 11.41
CA ASN A 128 -18.42 -12.53 10.06
C ASN A 128 -17.43 -11.44 9.62
N ILE A 129 -16.53 -11.81 8.72
CA ILE A 129 -15.61 -10.87 8.06
C ILE A 129 -16.22 -10.22 6.81
N GLU A 130 -17.34 -10.75 6.34
CA GLU A 130 -18.10 -10.25 5.20
C GLU A 130 -18.99 -9.10 5.66
N THR A 131 -18.37 -8.10 6.23
CA THR A 131 -18.94 -6.81 6.65
C THR A 131 -17.90 -5.72 6.43
N PRO A 132 -18.30 -4.45 6.24
CA PRO A 132 -17.35 -3.36 6.08
C PRO A 132 -16.33 -3.27 7.23
N ALA A 133 -16.78 -3.48 8.47
CA ALA A 133 -15.90 -3.49 9.65
C ALA A 133 -14.97 -4.72 9.67
N GLY A 134 -15.46 -5.90 9.26
CA GLY A 134 -14.66 -7.13 9.17
C GLY A 134 -13.58 -7.03 8.10
N MET A 135 -13.92 -6.53 6.92
CA MET A 135 -12.95 -6.22 5.87
C MET A 135 -11.93 -5.19 6.35
N GLY A 136 -12.39 -4.13 7.05
CA GLY A 136 -11.55 -3.10 7.62
C GLY A 136 -10.59 -3.62 8.71
N LEU A 137 -11.00 -4.61 9.49
CA LEU A 137 -10.11 -5.30 10.43
C LEU A 137 -8.96 -5.98 9.67
N ILE A 138 -9.25 -6.71 8.61
CA ILE A 138 -8.23 -7.43 7.82
C ILE A 138 -7.29 -6.44 7.12
N GLU A 139 -7.83 -5.40 6.49
CA GLU A 139 -7.01 -4.35 5.88
C GLU A 139 -6.17 -3.64 6.93
N GLY A 140 -6.71 -3.41 8.13
CA GLY A 140 -5.99 -2.82 9.26
C GLY A 140 -4.82 -3.67 9.73
N LEU A 141 -4.96 -5.00 9.77
CA LEU A 141 -3.86 -5.92 10.02
C LEU A 141 -2.78 -5.80 8.94
N THR A 142 -3.18 -5.67 7.68
CA THR A 142 -2.29 -5.53 6.52
C THR A 142 -1.55 -4.20 6.52
N LEU A 143 -2.19 -3.11 6.98
CA LEU A 143 -1.60 -1.77 7.06
C LEU A 143 -0.94 -1.44 8.41
N ALA A 144 -1.02 -2.29 9.42
CA ALA A 144 -0.33 -2.10 10.69
C ALA A 144 1.19 -1.90 10.55
N PRO A 145 1.91 -2.58 9.63
CA PRO A 145 3.30 -2.28 9.35
C PRO A 145 3.54 -0.87 8.80
N LEU A 146 2.60 -0.31 8.04
CA LEU A 146 2.68 1.07 7.58
C LEU A 146 2.53 2.05 8.74
N ALA A 147 1.57 1.81 9.65
CA ALA A 147 1.42 2.59 10.87
C ALA A 147 2.68 2.55 11.73
N PHE A 148 3.34 1.38 11.84
CA PHE A 148 4.62 1.23 12.50
C PHE A 148 5.69 2.12 11.85
N VAL A 149 5.90 2.03 10.54
CA VAL A 149 6.94 2.80 9.82
C VAL A 149 6.73 4.30 9.97
N LEU A 150 5.49 4.78 9.85
CA LEU A 150 5.15 6.21 10.00
C LEU A 150 5.42 6.71 11.43
N SER A 151 5.26 5.84 12.44
CA SER A 151 5.35 6.19 13.85
C SER A 151 6.73 6.02 14.47
N VAL A 152 7.55 5.11 13.94
CA VAL A 152 8.90 4.81 14.44
C VAL A 152 9.77 6.06 14.51
N GLN A 153 9.78 6.88 13.45
CA GLN A 153 10.59 8.10 13.41
C GLN A 153 10.26 9.07 14.53
N VAL A 154 8.99 9.19 14.89
CA VAL A 154 8.52 10.08 15.96
C VAL A 154 9.10 9.65 17.29
N PHE A 155 8.97 8.36 17.62
CA PHE A 155 9.47 7.84 18.89
C PHE A 155 11.00 7.83 18.95
N ARG A 156 11.69 7.67 17.81
CA ARG A 156 13.16 7.73 17.72
C ARG A 156 13.68 9.15 17.96
N THR A 157 13.04 10.18 17.41
CA THR A 157 13.52 11.56 17.46
C THR A 157 12.99 12.37 18.65
N MET A 158 12.08 11.81 19.45
CA MET A 158 11.50 12.46 20.63
C MET A 158 12.54 12.62 21.73
N ASN A 159 12.61 13.82 22.33
CA ASN A 159 13.54 14.11 23.43
C ASN A 159 13.12 13.35 24.70
N PRO A 160 13.95 12.44 25.23
CA PRO A 160 13.64 11.69 26.45
C PRO A 160 13.79 12.50 27.73
N ALA A 161 14.47 13.66 27.71
CA ALA A 161 14.66 14.51 28.88
C ALA A 161 13.32 14.92 29.55
N LEU A 162 12.26 15.10 28.75
CA LEU A 162 10.93 15.40 29.29
C LEU A 162 10.32 14.22 30.06
N GLU A 163 10.55 12.99 29.59
CA GLU A 163 10.10 11.77 30.28
C GLU A 163 10.95 11.51 31.53
N GLU A 164 12.25 11.76 31.48
CA GLU A 164 13.16 11.65 32.62
C GLU A 164 12.80 12.68 33.71
N ALA A 165 12.54 13.93 33.33
CA ALA A 165 12.08 14.97 34.26
C ALA A 165 10.74 14.59 34.94
N ALA A 166 9.83 13.98 34.18
CA ALA A 166 8.57 13.49 34.75
C ALA A 166 8.79 12.35 35.73
N GLN A 167 9.69 11.42 35.45
CA GLN A 167 10.03 10.32 36.34
C GLN A 167 10.72 10.81 37.60
N THR A 168 11.65 11.78 37.51
CA THR A 168 12.28 12.41 38.68
C THR A 168 11.31 13.21 39.51
N ALA A 169 10.26 13.77 38.89
CA ALA A 169 9.13 14.40 39.60
C ALA A 169 8.13 13.39 40.18
N GLY A 170 8.44 12.08 40.19
CA GLY A 170 7.62 11.03 40.78
C GLY A 170 6.41 10.58 39.95
N MET A 171 6.36 10.93 38.65
CA MET A 171 5.30 10.45 37.77
C MET A 171 5.48 8.96 37.46
N THR A 172 4.39 8.20 37.59
CA THR A 172 4.38 6.79 37.16
C THR A 172 4.51 6.67 35.64
N PHE A 173 5.06 5.57 35.15
CA PHE A 173 5.19 5.26 33.73
C PHE A 173 3.90 5.54 32.93
N ARG A 174 2.75 5.04 33.41
CA ARG A 174 1.45 5.26 32.75
C ARG A 174 1.08 6.74 32.65
N ARG A 175 1.36 7.53 33.70
CA ARG A 175 1.09 8.97 33.67
C ARG A 175 2.03 9.70 32.72
N THR A 176 3.32 9.34 32.69
CA THR A 176 4.29 9.87 31.73
C THR A 176 3.88 9.58 30.28
N LEU A 177 3.49 8.34 29.99
CA LEU A 177 3.03 7.95 28.65
C LEU A 177 1.82 8.77 28.20
N LEU A 178 0.78 8.88 29.04
CA LEU A 178 -0.48 9.54 28.68
C LEU A 178 -0.39 11.07 28.69
N ARG A 179 0.44 11.67 29.58
CA ARG A 179 0.49 13.13 29.76
C ARG A 179 1.66 13.80 29.05
N ILE A 180 2.69 13.06 28.65
CA ILE A 180 3.90 13.61 28.02
C ILE A 180 4.15 12.96 26.67
N THR A 181 4.38 11.64 26.63
CA THR A 181 4.78 10.94 25.40
C THR A 181 3.73 11.03 24.30
N LEU A 182 2.47 10.66 24.59
CA LEU A 182 1.39 10.68 23.62
C LEU A 182 1.02 12.11 23.16
N PRO A 183 0.89 13.13 24.04
CA PRO A 183 0.64 14.50 23.62
C PRO A 183 1.73 15.07 22.73
N LEU A 184 3.01 14.79 23.01
CA LEU A 184 4.13 15.20 22.15
C LEU A 184 4.12 14.49 20.80
N ALA A 185 3.72 13.21 20.76
CA ALA A 185 3.59 12.44 19.54
C ALA A 185 2.30 12.75 18.74
N ARG A 186 1.32 13.43 19.37
CA ARG A 186 -0.02 13.65 18.80
C ARG A 186 -0.02 14.19 17.37
N PRO A 187 0.76 15.22 16.97
CA PRO A 187 0.72 15.72 15.60
C PRO A 187 1.14 14.67 14.57
N ALA A 188 2.10 13.83 14.91
CA ALA A 188 2.58 12.78 14.01
C ALA A 188 1.65 11.56 14.00
N ILE A 189 1.03 11.22 15.14
CA ILE A 189 -0.02 10.20 15.22
C ILE A 189 -1.21 10.61 14.37
N LEU A 190 -1.65 11.88 14.46
CA LEU A 190 -2.72 12.42 13.61
C LEU A 190 -2.35 12.42 12.12
N ALA A 191 -1.10 12.72 11.79
CA ALA A 191 -0.63 12.60 10.41
C ALA A 191 -0.69 11.14 9.91
N ALA A 192 -0.24 10.18 10.72
CA ALA A 192 -0.34 8.76 10.36
C ALA A 192 -1.81 8.30 10.23
N LEU A 193 -2.69 8.77 11.13
CA LEU A 193 -4.12 8.49 11.08
C LEU A 193 -4.73 8.97 9.76
N ILE A 194 -4.53 10.25 9.40
CA ILE A 194 -5.08 10.82 8.16
C ILE A 194 -4.54 10.06 6.94
N TYR A 195 -3.25 9.75 6.94
CA TYR A 195 -2.61 9.05 5.82
C TYR A 195 -3.18 7.64 5.61
N ILE A 196 -3.33 6.85 6.69
CA ILE A 196 -3.90 5.50 6.64
C ILE A 196 -5.39 5.56 6.28
N PHE A 197 -6.12 6.54 6.80
CA PHE A 197 -7.52 6.74 6.48
C PHE A 197 -7.75 7.04 4.99
N VAL A 198 -6.92 7.91 4.39
CA VAL A 198 -6.98 8.18 2.95
C VAL A 198 -6.68 6.93 2.12
N ILE A 199 -5.71 6.10 2.56
CA ILE A 199 -5.46 4.81 1.90
C ILE A 199 -6.69 3.90 2.04
N GLY A 200 -7.26 3.78 3.23
CA GLY A 200 -8.45 2.97 3.48
C GLY A 200 -9.64 3.36 2.59
N LEU A 201 -9.90 4.66 2.40
CA LEU A 201 -10.95 5.13 1.48
C LEU A 201 -10.76 4.66 0.03
N ALA A 202 -9.51 4.37 -0.37
CA ALA A 202 -9.14 4.10 -1.75
C ALA A 202 -8.73 2.64 -2.02
N THR A 203 -8.61 1.81 -0.97
CA THR A 203 -8.14 0.42 -1.10
C THR A 203 -9.15 -0.45 -1.82
N PHE A 204 -8.66 -1.28 -2.73
CA PHE A 204 -9.46 -2.20 -3.54
C PHE A 204 -9.25 -3.67 -3.14
N ASP A 205 -8.02 -4.08 -2.82
CA ASP A 205 -7.61 -5.49 -2.76
C ASP A 205 -8.46 -6.35 -1.80
N ILE A 206 -8.62 -5.96 -0.54
CA ILE A 206 -9.39 -6.72 0.46
C ILE A 206 -10.90 -6.67 0.18
N PRO A 207 -11.51 -5.49 -0.08
CA PRO A 207 -12.92 -5.42 -0.46
C PRO A 207 -13.25 -6.22 -1.73
N ALA A 208 -12.34 -6.27 -2.69
CA ALA A 208 -12.53 -7.04 -3.92
C ALA A 208 -12.58 -8.56 -3.64
N VAL A 209 -11.71 -9.06 -2.75
CA VAL A 209 -11.67 -10.50 -2.43
C VAL A 209 -12.84 -10.94 -1.56
N ILE A 210 -13.22 -10.14 -0.57
CA ILE A 210 -14.21 -10.52 0.46
C ILE A 210 -15.58 -9.91 0.15
N GLY A 211 -15.62 -8.61 -0.18
CA GLY A 211 -16.86 -7.85 -0.30
C GLY A 211 -17.67 -8.20 -1.55
N LEU A 212 -17.00 -8.28 -2.73
CA LEU A 212 -17.71 -8.56 -4.00
C LEU A 212 -18.43 -9.91 -3.99
N SER A 213 -17.84 -10.94 -3.34
CA SER A 213 -18.48 -12.26 -3.23
C SER A 213 -19.75 -12.24 -2.36
N SER A 214 -19.92 -11.23 -1.51
CA SER A 214 -21.02 -11.05 -0.57
C SER A 214 -21.94 -9.87 -0.92
N ASN A 215 -21.78 -9.28 -2.12
CA ASN A 215 -22.50 -8.09 -2.59
C ASN A 215 -22.36 -6.88 -1.66
N ILE A 216 -21.23 -6.76 -0.97
CA ILE A 216 -20.92 -5.61 -0.12
C ILE A 216 -19.94 -4.71 -0.87
N TYR A 217 -20.44 -3.56 -1.26
CA TYR A 217 -19.66 -2.60 -2.04
C TYR A 217 -19.12 -1.49 -1.15
N VAL A 218 -17.84 -1.15 -1.40
CA VAL A 218 -17.21 0.08 -0.99
C VAL A 218 -16.87 0.89 -2.24
N PHE A 219 -16.48 2.15 -2.10
CA PHE A 219 -16.17 3.03 -3.23
C PHE A 219 -15.33 2.35 -4.34
N SER A 220 -14.26 1.68 -3.97
CA SER A 220 -13.35 1.08 -4.96
C SER A 220 -13.95 -0.10 -5.71
N THR A 221 -14.71 -0.95 -5.04
CA THR A 221 -15.40 -2.10 -5.66
C THR A 221 -16.64 -1.69 -6.41
N PHE A 222 -17.34 -0.63 -6.01
CA PHE A 222 -18.41 -0.03 -6.77
C PHE A 222 -17.91 0.51 -8.11
N VAL A 223 -16.84 1.31 -8.11
CA VAL A 223 -16.23 1.79 -9.36
C VAL A 223 -15.80 0.63 -10.26
N PHE A 224 -15.35 -0.48 -9.68
CA PHE A 224 -15.00 -1.68 -10.46
C PHE A 224 -16.24 -2.35 -11.09
N SER A 225 -17.31 -2.55 -10.33
CA SER A 225 -18.52 -3.22 -10.82
C SER A 225 -19.18 -2.45 -11.96
N GLU A 226 -19.21 -1.12 -11.90
CA GLU A 226 -19.75 -0.26 -12.94
C GLU A 226 -18.83 -0.17 -14.18
N ALA A 227 -17.52 -0.21 -13.96
CA ALA A 227 -16.55 -0.20 -15.07
C ALA A 227 -16.48 -1.54 -15.82
N PHE A 228 -16.82 -2.65 -15.16
CA PHE A 228 -16.76 -4.01 -15.71
C PHE A 228 -18.02 -4.80 -15.31
N PRO A 229 -19.19 -4.37 -15.76
CA PRO A 229 -20.43 -5.08 -15.46
C PRO A 229 -20.40 -6.49 -16.09
N PRO A 230 -20.98 -7.51 -15.41
CA PRO A 230 -21.08 -8.85 -15.98
C PRO A 230 -21.99 -8.90 -17.21
N ASP A 231 -23.00 -8.04 -17.25
CA ASP A 231 -23.97 -7.90 -18.34
C ASP A 231 -24.13 -6.42 -18.72
N GLY A 232 -24.24 -6.13 -20.01
CA GLY A 232 -24.43 -4.78 -20.54
C GLY A 232 -23.16 -4.04 -20.94
N LEU A 233 -23.28 -2.74 -21.17
CA LEU A 233 -22.17 -1.85 -21.51
C LEU A 233 -21.69 -1.12 -20.25
N PRO A 234 -20.38 -0.80 -20.15
CA PRO A 234 -19.87 -0.07 -19.01
C PRO A 234 -20.48 1.32 -18.86
N GLU A 235 -20.96 1.65 -17.68
CA GLU A 235 -21.46 2.98 -17.32
C GLU A 235 -20.40 3.71 -16.47
N TYR A 236 -19.63 4.58 -17.11
CA TYR A 236 -18.55 5.28 -16.44
C TYR A 236 -18.98 6.59 -15.75
N GLY A 237 -20.17 7.12 -16.05
CA GLY A 237 -20.61 8.45 -15.62
C GLY A 237 -20.75 8.57 -14.10
N VAL A 238 -21.58 7.71 -13.48
CA VAL A 238 -21.81 7.72 -12.02
C VAL A 238 -20.53 7.38 -11.24
N PRO A 239 -19.77 6.30 -11.57
CA PRO A 239 -18.48 6.04 -10.92
C PRO A 239 -17.48 7.19 -11.08
N ALA A 240 -17.48 7.88 -12.24
CA ALA A 240 -16.59 9.02 -12.44
C ALA A 240 -17.01 10.24 -11.61
N ALA A 241 -18.30 10.49 -11.45
CA ALA A 241 -18.80 11.57 -10.59
C ALA A 241 -18.47 11.28 -9.12
N LEU A 242 -18.71 10.05 -8.63
CA LEU A 242 -18.36 9.64 -7.28
C LEU A 242 -16.83 9.70 -7.06
N GLY A 243 -16.04 9.21 -8.01
CA GLY A 243 -14.58 9.28 -7.95
C GLY A 243 -14.05 10.72 -7.95
N THR A 244 -14.69 11.63 -8.68
CA THR A 244 -14.35 13.06 -8.65
C THR A 244 -14.60 13.66 -7.27
N ALA A 245 -15.74 13.35 -6.64
CA ALA A 245 -16.03 13.74 -5.26
C ALA A 245 -14.98 13.16 -4.28
N MET A 246 -14.61 11.89 -4.45
CA MET A 246 -13.57 11.23 -3.62
C MET A 246 -12.17 11.85 -3.81
N ILE A 247 -11.81 12.29 -5.02
CA ILE A 247 -10.57 13.05 -5.25
C ILE A 247 -10.58 14.33 -4.42
N LEU A 248 -11.68 15.09 -4.41
CA LEU A 248 -11.78 16.34 -3.64
C LEU A 248 -11.61 16.08 -2.14
N VAL A 249 -12.26 15.03 -1.61
CA VAL A 249 -12.10 14.60 -0.21
C VAL A 249 -10.65 14.20 0.08
N ALA A 250 -10.04 13.38 -0.78
CA ALA A 250 -8.67 12.92 -0.60
C ALA A 250 -7.65 14.08 -0.66
N VAL A 251 -7.86 15.07 -1.55
CA VAL A 251 -7.04 16.28 -1.64
C VAL A 251 -7.18 17.10 -0.35
N ALA A 252 -8.40 17.33 0.15
CA ALA A 252 -8.64 18.08 1.38
C ALA A 252 -7.96 17.41 2.58
N LEU A 253 -8.11 16.10 2.72
CA LEU A 253 -7.45 15.29 3.76
C LEU A 253 -5.93 15.32 3.63
N THR A 254 -5.40 15.28 2.40
CA THR A 254 -3.96 15.36 2.16
C THR A 254 -3.40 16.73 2.51
N ILE A 255 -4.11 17.82 2.22
CA ILE A 255 -3.72 19.17 2.67
C ILE A 255 -3.66 19.20 4.19
N TRP A 256 -4.66 18.64 4.86
CA TRP A 256 -4.68 18.55 6.33
C TRP A 256 -3.51 17.71 6.87
N TYR A 257 -3.23 16.54 6.25
CA TYR A 257 -2.06 15.72 6.55
C TYR A 257 -0.75 16.50 6.47
N VAL A 258 -0.52 17.24 5.39
CA VAL A 258 0.70 18.06 5.20
C VAL A 258 0.81 19.15 6.27
N GLN A 259 -0.30 19.77 6.66
CA GLN A 259 -0.32 20.78 7.74
C GLN A 259 0.05 20.12 9.09
N MET A 260 -0.49 18.94 9.40
CA MET A 260 -0.15 18.21 10.63
C MET A 260 1.31 17.78 10.65
N LEU A 261 1.83 17.31 9.52
CA LEU A 261 3.24 16.92 9.41
C LEU A 261 4.19 18.11 9.63
N ARG A 262 3.88 19.29 9.07
CA ARG A 262 4.65 20.52 9.32
C ARG A 262 4.63 20.95 10.79
N ARG A 263 3.50 20.77 11.49
CA ARG A 263 3.40 21.03 12.93
C ARG A 263 4.25 20.05 13.73
N SER A 264 4.26 18.77 13.37
CA SER A 264 5.08 17.74 14.01
C SER A 264 6.59 18.07 13.97
N GLN A 265 7.08 18.61 12.86
CA GLN A 265 8.49 18.98 12.70
C GLN A 265 8.93 20.09 13.68
N ARG A 266 8.03 20.95 14.14
CA ARG A 266 8.34 22.01 15.12
C ARG A 266 8.67 21.47 16.53
N TYR A 267 8.26 20.23 16.82
CA TYR A 267 8.54 19.54 18.09
C TYR A 267 9.77 18.63 18.04
N GLN A 268 10.43 18.55 16.88
CA GLN A 268 11.69 17.83 16.75
C GLN A 268 12.79 18.66 17.39
N VAL A 269 13.41 18.12 18.44
CA VAL A 269 14.55 18.75 19.07
C VAL A 269 15.81 18.30 18.32
N ILE A 270 16.63 19.27 17.91
CA ILE A 270 17.97 19.00 17.36
C ILE A 270 18.84 18.55 18.54
N THR A 271 18.93 17.25 18.75
CA THR A 271 19.86 16.69 19.73
C THR A 271 21.25 16.64 19.13
N GLY A 272 22.27 17.11 19.90
CA GLY A 272 23.67 17.09 19.47
C GLY A 272 24.16 15.67 19.15
N LYS A 273 25.19 15.56 18.31
CA LYS A 273 25.87 14.31 17.97
C LYS A 273 26.27 13.56 19.24
N GLY A 274 25.75 12.33 19.43
CA GLY A 274 26.12 11.45 20.55
C GLY A 274 25.07 11.22 21.61
N TYR A 275 23.89 11.88 21.55
CA TYR A 275 22.82 11.64 22.52
C TYR A 275 22.10 10.31 22.24
N ARG A 276 22.34 9.30 23.09
CA ARG A 276 21.53 8.06 23.07
C ARG A 276 20.37 8.21 24.05
N ALA A 277 19.16 8.15 23.53
CA ALA A 277 17.96 8.15 24.37
C ALA A 277 18.03 7.00 25.39
N LYS A 278 17.85 7.30 26.68
CA LYS A 278 17.73 6.27 27.71
C LYS A 278 16.50 5.41 27.40
N GLN A 279 16.72 4.13 27.20
CA GLN A 279 15.66 3.18 26.93
C GLN A 279 15.02 2.72 28.23
N ILE A 280 13.72 2.54 28.22
CA ILE A 280 12.97 2.03 29.36
C ILE A 280 13.28 0.53 29.49
N ASN A 281 13.78 0.14 30.66
CA ASN A 281 14.04 -1.27 30.93
C ASN A 281 12.73 -2.04 30.99
N SER A 282 12.52 -2.94 30.05
CA SER A 282 11.29 -3.73 29.93
C SER A 282 11.18 -4.80 31.01
N GLY A 283 12.27 -5.22 31.67
CA GLY A 283 12.25 -6.29 32.66
C GLY A 283 11.47 -7.52 32.15
N ARG A 284 10.55 -8.05 32.98
CA ARG A 284 9.68 -9.20 32.61
C ARG A 284 8.63 -8.87 31.55
N TRP A 285 8.31 -7.58 31.33
CA TRP A 285 7.37 -7.15 30.30
C TRP A 285 7.86 -7.40 28.88
N VAL A 286 9.17 -7.65 28.69
CA VAL A 286 9.73 -8.03 27.38
C VAL A 286 9.03 -9.25 26.77
N TYR A 287 8.62 -10.23 27.59
CA TYR A 287 7.91 -11.42 27.11
C TYR A 287 6.49 -11.06 26.63
N ALA A 288 5.78 -10.18 27.33
CA ALA A 288 4.47 -9.70 26.89
C ALA A 288 4.57 -8.88 25.59
N CYS A 289 5.60 -8.04 25.47
CA CYS A 289 5.87 -7.28 24.23
C CYS A 289 6.14 -8.22 23.05
N TRP A 290 6.99 -9.23 23.23
CA TRP A 290 7.24 -10.25 22.20
C TRP A 290 5.99 -11.06 21.89
N ALA A 291 5.23 -11.48 22.89
CA ALA A 291 3.96 -12.19 22.67
C ALA A 291 3.00 -11.36 21.81
N PHE A 292 2.83 -10.08 22.10
CA PHE A 292 1.99 -9.17 21.31
C PHE A 292 2.48 -9.08 19.84
N ILE A 293 3.78 -8.89 19.62
CA ILE A 293 4.37 -8.78 18.28
C ILE A 293 4.22 -10.11 17.52
N CYS A 294 4.51 -11.24 18.19
CA CYS A 294 4.42 -12.56 17.57
C CYS A 294 2.97 -12.96 17.26
N ILE A 295 2.02 -12.66 18.15
CA ILE A 295 0.59 -12.89 17.93
C ILE A 295 0.11 -12.09 16.71
N TYR A 296 0.45 -10.80 16.65
CA TYR A 296 0.12 -9.98 15.49
C TYR A 296 0.72 -10.55 14.21
N PHE A 297 2.00 -10.88 14.20
CA PHE A 297 2.68 -11.41 13.01
C PHE A 297 2.09 -12.77 12.58
N PHE A 298 1.79 -13.62 13.55
CA PHE A 298 1.18 -14.93 13.28
C PHE A 298 -0.23 -14.78 12.70
N ILE A 299 -1.10 -14.05 13.36
CA ILE A 299 -2.51 -13.92 12.97
C ILE A 299 -2.65 -13.02 11.72
N GLY A 300 -1.95 -11.89 11.69
CA GLY A 300 -2.07 -10.90 10.62
C GLY A 300 -1.40 -11.29 9.31
N LEU A 301 -0.34 -12.11 9.37
CA LEU A 301 0.46 -12.41 8.19
C LEU A 301 0.68 -13.90 7.97
N LEU A 302 1.23 -14.62 8.96
CA LEU A 302 1.71 -15.98 8.76
C LEU A 302 0.56 -16.97 8.58
N LEU A 303 -0.45 -16.93 9.43
CA LEU A 303 -1.60 -17.85 9.41
C LEU A 303 -2.39 -17.77 8.09
N PRO A 304 -2.75 -16.57 7.57
CA PRO A 304 -3.39 -16.47 6.26
C PRO A 304 -2.55 -17.08 5.14
N ILE A 305 -1.24 -16.80 5.12
CA ILE A 305 -0.32 -17.36 4.10
C ILE A 305 -0.22 -18.89 4.21
N LEU A 306 -0.13 -19.43 5.42
CA LEU A 306 -0.07 -20.88 5.62
C LEU A 306 -1.35 -21.57 5.14
N LEU A 307 -2.52 -20.94 5.35
CA LEU A 307 -3.78 -21.50 4.86
C LEU A 307 -3.92 -21.39 3.34
N VAL A 308 -3.47 -20.31 2.72
CA VAL A 308 -3.40 -20.26 1.26
C VAL A 308 -2.44 -21.32 0.72
N ALA A 309 -1.29 -21.51 1.37
CA ALA A 309 -0.36 -22.57 0.98
C ALA A 309 -0.96 -23.98 1.15
N PHE A 310 -1.69 -24.24 2.23
CA PHE A 310 -2.41 -25.49 2.42
C PHE A 310 -3.46 -25.70 1.33
N MET A 311 -4.29 -24.68 1.04
CA MET A 311 -5.33 -24.75 0.01
C MET A 311 -4.79 -24.97 -1.41
N ALA A 312 -3.56 -24.54 -1.69
CA ALA A 312 -2.90 -24.80 -2.97
C ALA A 312 -2.74 -26.30 -3.28
N PHE A 313 -2.64 -27.13 -2.25
CA PHE A 313 -2.50 -28.58 -2.38
C PHE A 313 -3.81 -29.35 -2.13
N MET A 314 -4.94 -28.65 -1.97
CA MET A 314 -6.25 -29.27 -1.78
C MET A 314 -7.04 -29.31 -3.09
N PRO A 315 -7.73 -30.41 -3.42
CA PRO A 315 -8.57 -30.49 -4.62
C PRO A 315 -9.80 -29.56 -4.55
N TYR A 316 -10.25 -29.25 -3.34
CA TYR A 316 -11.37 -28.32 -3.04
C TYR A 316 -11.19 -27.71 -1.65
N ILE A 317 -12.00 -26.71 -1.32
CA ILE A 317 -11.91 -26.03 -0.03
C ILE A 317 -12.25 -26.99 1.12
N THR A 318 -11.24 -27.33 1.90
CA THR A 318 -11.33 -28.30 2.99
C THR A 318 -10.63 -27.75 4.25
N PRO A 319 -11.22 -27.87 5.45
CA PRO A 319 -10.53 -27.47 6.68
C PRO A 319 -9.28 -28.33 6.91
N PRO A 320 -8.21 -27.78 7.48
CA PRO A 320 -6.97 -28.50 7.77
C PRO A 320 -7.20 -29.47 8.95
N THR A 321 -7.68 -30.64 8.64
CA THR A 321 -7.84 -31.79 9.57
C THR A 321 -6.78 -32.83 9.25
N ILE A 322 -6.56 -33.78 10.18
CA ILE A 322 -5.63 -34.91 9.95
C ILE A 322 -6.08 -35.69 8.71
N GLN A 323 -7.39 -35.90 8.53
CA GLN A 323 -7.96 -36.59 7.37
C GLN A 323 -7.74 -35.80 6.06
N ALA A 324 -7.67 -34.48 6.11
CA ALA A 324 -7.40 -33.66 4.93
C ALA A 324 -5.96 -33.87 4.41
N LEU A 325 -5.02 -34.34 5.25
CA LEU A 325 -3.66 -34.62 4.80
C LEU A 325 -3.61 -35.75 3.77
N ASP A 326 -4.58 -36.69 3.82
CA ASP A 326 -4.70 -37.79 2.86
C ASP A 326 -5.22 -37.29 1.48
N LEU A 327 -5.78 -36.08 1.42
CA LEU A 327 -6.28 -35.45 0.20
C LEU A 327 -5.25 -34.56 -0.49
N LEU A 328 -4.04 -34.42 0.06
CA LEU A 328 -2.98 -33.60 -0.52
C LEU A 328 -2.67 -34.04 -1.96
N THR A 329 -2.74 -33.10 -2.89
CA THR A 329 -2.57 -33.37 -4.32
C THR A 329 -1.89 -32.20 -5.04
N LEU A 330 -1.27 -32.49 -6.15
CA LEU A 330 -0.71 -31.47 -7.08
C LEU A 330 -1.67 -31.12 -8.20
N ILE A 331 -2.94 -31.52 -8.14
CA ILE A 331 -3.91 -31.37 -9.23
C ILE A 331 -4.08 -29.90 -9.67
N ASN A 332 -4.07 -28.96 -8.72
CA ASN A 332 -4.19 -27.52 -9.02
C ASN A 332 -3.02 -27.01 -9.86
N PHE A 333 -1.81 -27.56 -9.64
CA PHE A 333 -0.62 -27.23 -10.43
C PHE A 333 -0.63 -27.94 -11.79
N GLN A 334 -1.19 -29.13 -11.88
CA GLN A 334 -1.29 -29.90 -13.13
C GLN A 334 -2.35 -29.35 -14.07
N GLN A 335 -3.51 -28.91 -13.54
CA GLN A 335 -4.61 -28.34 -14.30
C GLN A 335 -4.44 -26.87 -14.63
N MET A 336 -3.38 -26.22 -14.12
CA MET A 336 -3.09 -24.83 -14.36
C MET A 336 -2.73 -24.61 -15.83
N ASN A 337 -3.30 -23.56 -16.44
CA ASN A 337 -2.85 -23.13 -17.76
C ASN A 337 -1.48 -22.43 -17.63
N TRP A 338 -0.43 -23.22 -17.78
CA TRP A 338 0.94 -22.77 -17.63
C TRP A 338 1.34 -21.71 -18.65
N GLU A 339 0.82 -21.78 -19.87
CA GLU A 339 1.09 -20.75 -20.88
C GLU A 339 0.61 -19.38 -20.39
N TYR A 340 -0.61 -19.33 -19.85
CA TYR A 340 -1.21 -18.10 -19.29
C TYR A 340 -0.44 -17.60 -18.07
N VAL A 341 -0.03 -18.49 -17.18
CA VAL A 341 0.79 -18.15 -15.99
C VAL A 341 2.18 -17.65 -16.41
N PHE A 342 2.85 -18.28 -17.39
CA PHE A 342 4.13 -17.80 -17.89
C PHE A 342 4.00 -16.45 -18.61
N ARG A 343 2.91 -16.20 -19.31
CA ARG A 343 2.62 -14.88 -19.90
C ARG A 343 2.53 -13.82 -18.80
N GLY A 344 1.76 -14.09 -17.73
CA GLY A 344 1.67 -13.21 -16.58
C GLY A 344 2.99 -13.00 -15.84
N LEU A 345 3.79 -14.05 -15.71
CA LEU A 345 5.14 -13.96 -15.14
C LEU A 345 6.04 -13.06 -16.00
N LYS A 346 6.05 -13.27 -17.31
CA LYS A 346 6.82 -12.45 -18.27
C LYS A 346 6.46 -10.97 -18.14
N THR A 347 5.17 -10.64 -18.17
CA THR A 347 4.70 -9.26 -18.02
C THR A 347 5.12 -8.68 -16.67
N THR A 348 4.93 -9.42 -15.57
CA THR A 348 5.33 -8.97 -14.21
C THR A 348 6.83 -8.72 -14.14
N VAL A 349 7.67 -9.59 -14.70
CA VAL A 349 9.13 -9.41 -14.75
C VAL A 349 9.52 -8.19 -15.60
N ILE A 350 8.87 -7.97 -16.76
CA ILE A 350 9.09 -6.77 -17.58
C ILE A 350 8.78 -5.50 -16.78
N LEU A 351 7.63 -5.47 -16.08
CA LEU A 351 7.25 -4.34 -15.24
C LEU A 351 8.27 -4.09 -14.12
N MET A 352 8.73 -5.14 -13.43
CA MET A 352 9.76 -5.04 -12.39
C MET A 352 11.12 -4.58 -12.94
N ALA A 353 11.44 -4.90 -14.18
CA ALA A 353 12.70 -4.49 -14.82
C ALA A 353 12.64 -3.05 -15.36
N VAL A 354 11.50 -2.62 -15.90
CA VAL A 354 11.36 -1.34 -16.60
C VAL A 354 10.91 -0.20 -15.69
N VAL A 355 9.91 -0.44 -14.83
CA VAL A 355 9.30 0.63 -14.01
C VAL A 355 10.29 1.26 -13.03
N PRO A 356 11.09 0.52 -12.24
CA PRO A 356 11.99 1.13 -11.26
C PRO A 356 13.08 2.02 -11.89
N PRO A 357 13.79 1.64 -12.97
CA PRO A 357 14.74 2.54 -13.63
C PRO A 357 14.10 3.82 -14.15
N VAL A 358 12.89 3.73 -14.72
CA VAL A 358 12.15 4.90 -15.22
C VAL A 358 11.78 5.82 -14.06
N ILE A 359 11.27 5.26 -12.94
CA ILE A 359 11.00 6.04 -11.72
C ILE A 359 12.28 6.71 -11.21
N LEU A 360 13.40 5.99 -11.14
CA LEU A 360 14.68 6.55 -10.68
C LEU A 360 15.13 7.72 -11.54
N LEU A 361 14.99 7.61 -12.86
CA LEU A 361 15.32 8.68 -13.79
C LEU A 361 14.48 9.94 -13.50
N PHE A 362 13.14 9.81 -13.47
CA PHE A 362 12.26 10.95 -13.20
C PHE A 362 12.42 11.49 -11.78
N ALA A 363 12.52 10.61 -10.80
CA ALA A 363 12.71 10.98 -9.41
C ALA A 363 14.04 11.72 -9.20
N PHE A 364 15.12 11.31 -9.84
CA PHE A 364 16.39 12.01 -9.80
C PHE A 364 16.29 13.40 -10.41
N CYS A 365 15.70 13.54 -11.61
CA CYS A 365 15.51 14.84 -12.27
C CYS A 365 14.65 15.79 -11.42
N VAL A 366 13.52 15.30 -10.91
CA VAL A 366 12.62 16.10 -10.05
C VAL A 366 13.34 16.49 -8.76
N SER A 367 14.00 15.55 -8.08
CA SER A 367 14.71 15.79 -6.82
C SER A 367 15.86 16.80 -7.02
N TRP A 368 16.59 16.69 -8.12
CA TRP A 368 17.63 17.66 -8.46
C TRP A 368 17.05 19.06 -8.60
N LEU A 369 15.98 19.22 -9.37
CA LEU A 369 15.33 20.52 -9.56
C LEU A 369 14.72 21.08 -8.27
N VAL A 370 14.12 20.25 -7.45
CA VAL A 370 13.49 20.65 -6.18
C VAL A 370 14.53 21.09 -5.15
N VAL A 371 15.63 20.31 -5.00
CA VAL A 371 16.61 20.54 -3.93
C VAL A 371 17.68 21.56 -4.32
N ARG A 372 18.09 21.61 -5.61
CA ARG A 372 19.23 22.42 -6.08
C ARG A 372 18.82 23.68 -6.84
N SER A 373 17.65 23.70 -7.48
CA SER A 373 17.20 24.86 -8.22
C SER A 373 16.67 25.98 -7.29
N ARG A 374 16.89 27.23 -7.70
CA ARG A 374 16.34 28.43 -7.04
C ARG A 374 15.04 28.94 -7.69
N THR A 375 14.56 28.26 -8.73
CA THR A 375 13.35 28.67 -9.47
C THR A 375 12.08 28.47 -8.65
N ARG A 376 11.07 29.30 -8.88
CA ARG A 376 9.73 29.11 -8.26
C ARG A 376 9.05 27.82 -8.72
N ALA A 377 9.40 27.33 -9.91
CA ALA A 377 8.90 26.05 -10.46
C ALA A 377 9.19 24.82 -9.57
N ARG A 378 10.18 24.89 -8.66
CA ARG A 378 10.48 23.81 -7.73
C ARG A 378 9.29 23.40 -6.87
N TYR A 379 8.48 24.36 -6.41
CA TYR A 379 7.30 24.09 -5.59
C TYR A 379 6.21 23.37 -6.39
N LEU A 380 6.05 23.76 -7.67
CA LEU A 380 5.12 23.09 -8.58
C LEU A 380 5.55 21.65 -8.89
N LEU A 381 6.85 21.44 -9.09
CA LEU A 381 7.42 20.10 -9.31
C LEU A 381 7.30 19.21 -8.07
N GLU A 382 7.57 19.74 -6.88
CA GLU A 382 7.42 19.02 -5.62
C GLU A 382 5.96 18.62 -5.38
N PHE A 383 5.03 19.56 -5.55
CA PHE A 383 3.60 19.30 -5.44
C PHE A 383 3.13 18.28 -6.49
N GLY A 384 3.51 18.47 -7.76
CA GLY A 384 3.12 17.57 -8.85
C GLY A 384 3.69 16.17 -8.72
N ALA A 385 4.88 16.02 -8.13
CA ALA A 385 5.45 14.71 -7.85
C ALA A 385 4.75 13.99 -6.67
N PHE A 386 4.09 14.75 -5.78
CA PHE A 386 3.33 14.20 -4.65
C PHE A 386 1.85 13.92 -5.00
N LEU A 387 1.31 14.64 -5.96
CA LEU A 387 -0.11 14.59 -6.35
C LEU A 387 -0.64 13.17 -6.64
N PRO A 388 0.11 12.24 -7.32
CA PRO A 388 -0.39 10.89 -7.56
C PRO A 388 -0.77 10.12 -6.30
N HIS A 389 -0.20 10.51 -5.15
CA HIS A 389 -0.48 9.87 -3.87
C HIS A 389 -1.86 10.22 -3.29
N THR A 390 -2.46 11.32 -3.78
CA THR A 390 -3.77 11.81 -3.34
C THR A 390 -4.91 11.24 -4.17
N VAL A 391 -4.63 10.77 -5.39
CA VAL A 391 -5.63 10.20 -6.29
C VAL A 391 -5.82 8.73 -5.97
N PRO A 392 -7.05 8.25 -5.69
CA PRO A 392 -7.31 6.83 -5.53
C PRO A 392 -6.81 6.02 -6.73
N ARG A 393 -6.16 4.87 -6.47
CA ARG A 393 -5.60 4.04 -7.55
C ARG A 393 -6.65 3.56 -8.54
N VAL A 394 -7.85 3.26 -8.05
CA VAL A 394 -8.97 2.87 -8.89
C VAL A 394 -9.32 3.99 -9.87
N VAL A 395 -9.46 5.21 -9.39
CA VAL A 395 -9.73 6.40 -10.22
C VAL A 395 -8.60 6.62 -11.24
N MET A 396 -7.35 6.46 -10.79
CA MET A 396 -6.19 6.59 -11.68
C MET A 396 -6.20 5.53 -12.79
N SER A 397 -6.62 4.31 -12.45
CA SER A 397 -6.67 3.19 -13.41
C SER A 397 -7.79 3.36 -14.43
N VAL A 398 -9.01 3.69 -13.97
CA VAL A 398 -10.14 3.97 -14.88
C VAL A 398 -9.87 5.21 -15.72
N GLY A 399 -9.36 6.28 -15.12
CA GLY A 399 -8.98 7.49 -15.86
C GLY A 399 -7.89 7.23 -16.91
N ALA A 400 -6.92 6.36 -16.61
CA ALA A 400 -5.90 5.96 -17.58
C ALA A 400 -6.48 5.08 -18.70
N LEU A 401 -7.43 4.19 -18.38
CA LEU A 401 -8.18 3.41 -19.35
C LEU A 401 -8.91 4.34 -20.32
N LEU A 402 -9.70 5.27 -19.80
CA LEU A 402 -10.49 6.22 -20.57
C LEU A 402 -9.60 7.15 -21.41
N LEU A 403 -8.51 7.65 -20.84
CA LEU A 403 -7.52 8.46 -21.56
C LEU A 403 -6.91 7.68 -22.73
N ALA A 404 -6.55 6.41 -22.49
CA ALA A 404 -5.97 5.55 -23.53
C ALA A 404 -6.98 5.27 -24.65
N LEU A 405 -8.24 4.98 -24.33
CA LEU A 405 -9.28 4.62 -25.29
C LEU A 405 -9.79 5.81 -26.09
N TYR A 406 -10.09 6.95 -25.42
CA TYR A 406 -10.81 8.05 -26.06
C TYR A 406 -9.93 9.21 -26.52
N VAL A 407 -8.69 9.32 -26.03
CA VAL A 407 -7.84 10.47 -26.33
C VAL A 407 -6.54 10.08 -27.01
N VAL A 408 -5.92 8.99 -26.59
CA VAL A 408 -4.55 8.64 -27.00
C VAL A 408 -4.52 7.58 -28.09
N GLN A 409 -5.56 6.76 -28.22
CA GLN A 409 -5.62 5.58 -29.09
C GLN A 409 -5.20 5.88 -30.55
N ASP A 410 -5.67 7.01 -31.10
CA ASP A 410 -5.40 7.37 -32.50
C ASP A 410 -3.95 7.81 -32.75
N TYR A 411 -3.25 8.28 -31.72
CA TYR A 411 -1.89 8.80 -31.80
C TYR A 411 -0.85 7.78 -31.32
N LEU A 412 -1.19 7.06 -30.25
CA LEU A 412 -0.31 6.12 -29.58
C LEU A 412 -1.13 4.95 -29.02
N PRO A 413 -1.26 3.83 -29.77
CA PRO A 413 -2.08 2.70 -29.38
C PRO A 413 -1.39 1.89 -28.26
N ILE A 414 -1.43 2.41 -27.03
CA ILE A 414 -0.84 1.76 -25.84
C ILE A 414 -1.84 0.88 -25.10
N TYR A 415 -3.15 1.06 -25.36
CA TYR A 415 -4.17 0.23 -24.74
C TYR A 415 -3.95 -1.25 -25.10
N GLY A 416 -4.15 -2.12 -24.12
CA GLY A 416 -3.93 -3.56 -24.28
C GLY A 416 -2.45 -3.99 -24.25
N THR A 417 -1.50 -3.05 -24.24
CA THR A 417 -0.07 -3.36 -24.20
C THR A 417 0.49 -3.24 -22.77
N VAL A 418 1.69 -3.78 -22.52
CA VAL A 418 2.39 -3.62 -21.23
C VAL A 418 2.73 -2.16 -20.94
N TRP A 419 2.79 -1.30 -21.96
CA TRP A 419 3.24 0.09 -21.81
C TRP A 419 2.24 0.97 -21.05
N ILE A 420 0.94 0.68 -21.13
CA ILE A 420 -0.05 1.39 -20.31
C ILE A 420 0.18 1.10 -18.81
N LEU A 421 0.49 -0.16 -18.46
CA LEU A 421 0.84 -0.55 -17.10
C LEU A 421 2.13 0.15 -16.64
N VAL A 422 3.17 0.17 -17.49
CA VAL A 422 4.41 0.90 -17.21
C VAL A 422 4.13 2.36 -16.92
N ALA A 423 3.36 3.04 -17.77
CA ALA A 423 3.04 4.46 -17.61
C ALA A 423 2.32 4.74 -16.28
N VAL A 424 1.27 3.98 -15.97
CA VAL A 424 0.48 4.17 -14.76
C VAL A 424 1.30 3.80 -13.52
N TYR A 425 2.06 2.71 -13.53
CA TYR A 425 2.90 2.32 -12.39
C TYR A 425 4.01 3.35 -12.11
N VAL A 426 4.60 3.94 -13.15
CA VAL A 426 5.57 5.04 -12.98
C VAL A 426 4.90 6.22 -12.27
N ILE A 427 3.70 6.61 -12.68
CA ILE A 427 2.96 7.72 -12.05
C ILE A 427 2.65 7.38 -10.59
N VAL A 428 2.09 6.20 -10.31
CA VAL A 428 1.68 5.76 -8.97
C VAL A 428 2.84 5.74 -7.98
N TRP A 429 4.01 5.25 -8.40
CA TRP A 429 5.15 5.03 -7.50
C TRP A 429 6.22 6.13 -7.56
N LEU A 430 6.09 7.12 -8.45
CA LEU A 430 6.99 8.29 -8.52
C LEU A 430 7.13 9.04 -7.19
N PRO A 431 6.06 9.27 -6.40
CA PRO A 431 6.16 9.95 -5.10
C PRO A 431 7.10 9.25 -4.11
N PHE A 432 7.14 7.92 -4.13
CA PHE A 432 8.05 7.13 -3.29
C PHE A 432 9.51 7.39 -3.66
N GLY A 433 9.85 7.32 -4.95
CA GLY A 433 11.20 7.57 -5.46
C GLY A 433 11.68 9.01 -5.19
N THR A 434 10.83 10.00 -5.45
CA THR A 434 11.16 11.41 -5.25
C THR A 434 11.38 11.75 -3.78
N ARG A 435 10.58 11.23 -2.85
CA ARG A 435 10.78 11.45 -1.41
C ARG A 435 12.09 10.88 -0.91
N ALA A 436 12.43 9.66 -1.31
CA ALA A 436 13.67 9.01 -0.90
C ALA A 436 14.90 9.77 -1.42
N LEU A 437 14.88 10.17 -2.71
CA LEU A 437 15.99 10.91 -3.31
C LEU A 437 16.09 12.35 -2.77
N ASN A 438 14.96 13.05 -2.55
CA ASN A 438 14.97 14.37 -1.93
C ASN A 438 15.65 14.34 -0.55
N SER A 439 15.25 13.37 0.30
CA SER A 439 15.82 13.22 1.64
C SER A 439 17.33 12.98 1.58
N SER A 440 17.81 12.13 0.68
CA SER A 440 19.23 11.85 0.53
C SER A 440 20.00 13.01 -0.10
N MET A 441 19.42 13.71 -1.08
CA MET A 441 20.08 14.88 -1.70
C MET A 441 20.24 16.06 -0.73
N ILE A 442 19.28 16.27 0.18
CA ILE A 442 19.37 17.31 1.21
C ILE A 442 20.57 17.06 2.15
N GLN A 443 20.90 15.79 2.41
CA GLN A 443 22.03 15.41 3.29
C GLN A 443 23.41 15.60 2.63
N ILE A 444 23.47 15.72 1.31
CA ILE A 444 24.72 15.98 0.58
C ILE A 444 24.99 17.49 0.60
N HIS A 445 26.09 17.89 1.23
CA HIS A 445 26.50 19.29 1.29
C HIS A 445 26.80 19.86 -0.10
N LYS A 446 26.33 21.09 -0.36
CA LYS A 446 26.56 21.79 -1.65
C LYS A 446 28.03 22.04 -1.94
N GLU A 447 28.86 22.15 -0.90
CA GLU A 447 30.30 22.32 -0.98
C GLU A 447 31.01 21.22 -1.82
N LEU A 448 30.46 20.00 -1.82
CA LEU A 448 31.00 18.90 -2.64
C LEU A 448 30.79 19.17 -4.14
N GLU A 449 29.70 19.82 -4.50
CA GLU A 449 29.41 20.20 -5.87
C GLU A 449 30.26 21.41 -6.28
N GLU A 450 30.40 22.40 -5.37
CA GLU A 450 31.25 23.57 -5.58
C GLU A 450 32.72 23.18 -5.73
N ALA A 451 33.22 22.26 -4.90
CA ALA A 451 34.58 21.72 -5.03
C ALA A 451 34.78 20.99 -6.36
N ALA A 452 33.77 20.28 -6.85
CA ALA A 452 33.82 19.64 -8.17
C ALA A 452 33.90 20.68 -9.30
N TYR A 453 33.13 21.77 -9.22
CA TYR A 453 33.17 22.86 -10.21
C TYR A 453 34.51 23.61 -10.18
N THR A 454 35.04 23.92 -8.99
CA THR A 454 36.37 24.56 -8.85
C THR A 454 37.48 23.68 -9.36
N SER A 455 37.31 22.33 -9.31
CA SER A 455 38.22 21.36 -9.92
C SER A 455 38.05 21.19 -11.43
N GLY A 456 37.23 22.04 -12.09
CA GLY A 456 37.03 22.05 -13.55
C GLY A 456 36.03 21.01 -14.06
N LEU A 457 35.25 20.37 -13.18
CA LEU A 457 34.20 19.45 -13.62
C LEU A 457 32.97 20.20 -14.14
N THR A 458 32.46 19.78 -15.28
CA THR A 458 31.16 20.25 -15.80
C THR A 458 30.01 19.67 -14.97
N MET A 459 28.83 20.30 -15.02
CA MET A 459 27.62 19.83 -14.33
C MET A 459 27.36 18.34 -14.58
N THR A 460 27.40 17.88 -15.82
CA THR A 460 27.16 16.46 -16.17
C THR A 460 28.21 15.55 -15.54
N ARG A 461 29.48 15.99 -15.53
CA ARG A 461 30.56 15.21 -14.89
C ARG A 461 30.44 15.20 -13.37
N THR A 462 30.00 16.29 -12.76
CA THR A 462 29.71 16.40 -11.31
C THR A 462 28.58 15.45 -10.92
N ILE A 463 27.48 15.44 -11.67
CA ILE A 463 26.36 14.51 -11.47
C ILE A 463 26.87 13.07 -11.53
N ARG A 464 27.59 12.70 -12.62
CA ARG A 464 28.02 11.32 -12.86
C ARG A 464 29.10 10.83 -11.90
N ARG A 465 30.06 11.70 -11.51
CA ARG A 465 31.25 11.32 -10.72
C ARG A 465 31.11 11.59 -9.23
N VAL A 466 30.24 12.50 -8.82
CA VAL A 466 30.06 12.87 -7.41
C VAL A 466 28.67 12.49 -6.91
N MET A 467 27.61 13.02 -7.52
CA MET A 467 26.26 12.86 -7.00
C MET A 467 25.70 11.44 -7.12
N ILE A 468 25.77 10.85 -8.31
CA ILE A 468 25.27 9.48 -8.52
C ILE A 468 25.99 8.46 -7.62
N PRO A 469 27.32 8.45 -7.50
CA PRO A 469 28.01 7.56 -6.57
C PRO A 469 27.58 7.72 -5.10
N LEU A 470 27.38 8.94 -4.63
CA LEU A 470 26.91 9.21 -3.26
C LEU A 470 25.45 8.77 -3.05
N LEU A 471 24.62 8.85 -4.08
CA LEU A 471 23.21 8.44 -4.05
C LEU A 471 22.99 6.95 -4.36
N ARG A 472 24.01 6.21 -4.79
CA ARG A 472 23.89 4.78 -5.15
C ARG A 472 23.16 3.92 -4.12
N PRO A 473 23.44 4.03 -2.80
CA PRO A 473 22.74 3.22 -1.81
C PRO A 473 21.23 3.51 -1.79
N THR A 474 20.85 4.79 -1.84
CA THR A 474 19.44 5.19 -1.90
C THR A 474 18.77 4.78 -3.21
N MET A 475 19.46 4.99 -4.34
CA MET A 475 18.93 4.60 -5.66
C MET A 475 18.68 3.09 -5.73
N PHE A 476 19.61 2.28 -5.22
CA PHE A 476 19.45 0.83 -5.18
C PHE A 476 18.31 0.40 -4.23
N SER A 477 18.19 1.06 -3.08
CA SER A 477 17.07 0.84 -2.17
C SER A 477 15.73 1.17 -2.84
N VAL A 478 15.62 2.33 -3.49
CA VAL A 478 14.41 2.72 -4.24
C VAL A 478 14.10 1.72 -5.35
N TRP A 479 15.12 1.27 -6.08
CA TRP A 479 14.95 0.30 -7.16
C TRP A 479 14.33 -1.01 -6.66
N ILE A 480 14.91 -1.62 -5.60
CA ILE A 480 14.41 -2.87 -5.03
C ILE A 480 12.99 -2.69 -4.49
N TRP A 481 12.77 -1.65 -3.68
CA TRP A 481 11.45 -1.40 -3.09
C TRP A 481 10.38 -1.18 -4.16
N THR A 482 10.68 -0.41 -5.19
CA THR A 482 9.75 -0.18 -6.29
C THR A 482 9.48 -1.46 -7.06
N ALA A 483 10.50 -2.29 -7.33
CA ALA A 483 10.31 -3.58 -7.98
C ALA A 483 9.37 -4.50 -7.17
N LEU A 484 9.53 -4.54 -5.84
CA LEU A 484 8.67 -5.32 -4.95
C LEU A 484 7.24 -4.76 -4.90
N LEU A 485 7.08 -3.44 -4.90
CA LEU A 485 5.78 -2.78 -4.95
C LEU A 485 5.04 -3.04 -6.27
N VAL A 486 5.77 -3.02 -7.39
CA VAL A 486 5.25 -3.40 -8.73
C VAL A 486 4.84 -4.86 -8.77
N TYR A 487 5.65 -5.75 -8.18
CA TYR A 487 5.35 -7.19 -8.12
C TYR A 487 4.01 -7.49 -7.45
N ARG A 488 3.68 -6.77 -6.37
CA ARG A 488 2.45 -6.99 -5.59
C ARG A 488 1.23 -6.22 -6.09
N GLU A 489 1.39 -5.32 -7.06
CA GLU A 489 0.33 -4.42 -7.50
C GLU A 489 -0.75 -5.18 -8.27
N MET A 490 -1.95 -5.23 -7.70
CA MET A 490 -3.12 -5.86 -8.30
C MET A 490 -4.11 -4.84 -8.84
N THR A 491 -4.38 -3.78 -8.06
CA THR A 491 -5.46 -2.83 -8.36
C THR A 491 -5.34 -2.26 -9.77
N VAL A 492 -4.19 -1.65 -10.12
CA VAL A 492 -3.99 -1.06 -11.44
C VAL A 492 -4.01 -2.12 -12.54
N ALA A 493 -3.43 -3.30 -12.26
CA ALA A 493 -3.39 -4.39 -13.24
C ALA A 493 -4.79 -4.87 -13.62
N VAL A 494 -5.69 -5.06 -12.64
CA VAL A 494 -7.04 -5.58 -12.87
C VAL A 494 -7.88 -4.65 -13.74
N PHE A 495 -7.71 -3.34 -13.61
CA PHE A 495 -8.43 -2.36 -14.42
C PHE A 495 -7.88 -2.17 -15.84
N LEU A 496 -6.59 -2.48 -16.06
CA LEU A 496 -5.90 -2.25 -17.34
C LEU A 496 -5.50 -3.54 -18.05
N ILE A 497 -5.96 -4.68 -17.52
CA ILE A 497 -5.65 -6.01 -18.07
C ILE A 497 -6.24 -6.20 -19.46
N SER A 498 -5.45 -6.86 -20.32
CA SER A 498 -5.89 -7.42 -21.59
C SER A 498 -5.28 -8.82 -21.78
N GLN A 499 -5.55 -9.47 -22.90
CA GLN A 499 -4.97 -10.78 -23.20
C GLN A 499 -3.43 -10.75 -23.26
N ASP A 500 -2.84 -9.63 -23.68
CA ASP A 500 -1.41 -9.50 -23.97
C ASP A 500 -0.60 -8.91 -22.80
N ASN A 501 -1.24 -8.24 -21.84
CA ASN A 501 -0.56 -7.57 -20.72
C ASN A 501 -0.93 -8.09 -19.32
N VAL A 502 -1.45 -9.31 -19.25
CA VAL A 502 -1.84 -9.92 -17.97
C VAL A 502 -0.65 -10.00 -17.00
N THR A 503 -0.89 -9.72 -15.70
CA THR A 503 0.09 -9.86 -14.62
C THR A 503 -0.23 -11.02 -13.70
N LEU A 504 0.75 -11.52 -12.93
CA LEU A 504 0.50 -12.62 -11.99
C LEU A 504 -0.58 -12.28 -10.93
N PRO A 505 -0.56 -11.09 -10.26
CA PRO A 505 -1.63 -10.74 -9.32
C PRO A 505 -3.02 -10.71 -9.98
N ALA A 506 -3.11 -10.24 -11.22
CA ALA A 506 -4.37 -10.20 -11.95
C ALA A 506 -4.86 -11.62 -12.32
N ILE A 507 -3.96 -12.56 -12.61
CA ILE A 507 -4.33 -13.97 -12.81
C ILE A 507 -4.88 -14.58 -11.52
N VAL A 508 -4.23 -14.34 -10.37
CA VAL A 508 -4.72 -14.81 -9.07
C VAL A 508 -6.14 -14.29 -8.82
N TRP A 509 -6.36 -12.99 -9.03
CA TRP A 509 -7.65 -12.34 -8.92
C TRP A 509 -8.70 -12.97 -9.86
N GLY A 510 -8.37 -13.13 -11.14
CA GLY A 510 -9.28 -13.74 -12.12
C GLY A 510 -9.67 -15.17 -11.75
N ARG A 511 -8.73 -16.01 -11.27
CA ARG A 511 -9.04 -17.36 -10.81
C ARG A 511 -9.90 -17.38 -9.55
N TRP A 512 -9.68 -16.43 -8.65
CA TRP A 512 -10.50 -16.28 -7.45
C TRP A 512 -11.95 -15.94 -7.79
N THR A 513 -12.17 -14.93 -8.63
CA THR A 513 -13.51 -14.47 -9.03
C THR A 513 -14.26 -15.47 -9.91
N MET A 514 -13.54 -16.29 -10.69
CA MET A 514 -14.13 -17.38 -11.50
C MET A 514 -14.48 -18.64 -10.68
N GLY A 515 -14.39 -18.61 -9.35
CA GLY A 515 -14.74 -19.73 -8.49
C GLY A 515 -13.72 -20.88 -8.44
N ALA A 516 -12.46 -20.61 -8.78
CA ALA A 516 -11.34 -21.55 -8.69
C ALA A 516 -10.32 -21.16 -7.60
N PRO A 517 -10.73 -21.09 -6.30
CA PRO A 517 -9.90 -20.55 -5.23
C PRO A 517 -8.67 -21.39 -4.91
N THR A 518 -8.73 -22.73 -5.12
CA THR A 518 -7.57 -23.61 -4.91
C THR A 518 -6.50 -23.42 -5.99
N VAL A 519 -6.91 -23.16 -7.24
CA VAL A 519 -5.99 -22.82 -8.33
C VAL A 519 -5.39 -21.41 -8.09
N ALA A 520 -6.21 -20.45 -7.64
CA ALA A 520 -5.70 -19.14 -7.24
C ALA A 520 -4.67 -19.24 -6.11
N ALA A 521 -4.92 -20.12 -5.12
CA ALA A 521 -3.98 -20.41 -4.05
C ALA A 521 -2.68 -21.05 -4.58
N ALA A 522 -2.74 -21.95 -5.56
CA ALA A 522 -1.56 -22.56 -6.17
C ALA A 522 -0.69 -21.52 -6.90
N ILE A 523 -1.29 -20.60 -7.66
CA ILE A 523 -0.54 -19.50 -8.30
C ILE A 523 0.05 -18.57 -7.24
N THR A 524 -0.67 -18.31 -6.14
CA THR A 524 -0.17 -17.52 -5.01
C THR A 524 1.07 -18.16 -4.38
N VAL A 525 1.10 -19.48 -4.22
CA VAL A 525 2.30 -20.20 -3.72
C VAL A 525 3.49 -20.02 -4.67
N LEU A 526 3.27 -20.14 -5.98
CA LEU A 526 4.33 -19.87 -6.97
C LEU A 526 4.84 -18.44 -6.87
N MET A 527 3.94 -17.47 -6.69
CA MET A 527 4.33 -16.08 -6.45
C MET A 527 5.13 -15.92 -5.16
N LEU A 528 4.71 -16.53 -4.06
CA LEU A 528 5.45 -16.46 -2.78
C LEU A 528 6.86 -17.05 -2.92
N VAL A 529 7.00 -18.19 -3.60
CA VAL A 529 8.31 -18.81 -3.85
C VAL A 529 9.19 -17.91 -4.71
N ALA A 530 8.66 -17.31 -5.77
CA ALA A 530 9.38 -16.37 -6.62
C ALA A 530 9.76 -15.06 -5.88
N PHE A 531 9.01 -14.69 -4.85
CA PHE A 531 9.23 -13.50 -4.04
C PHE A 531 10.35 -13.67 -3.00
N LEU A 532 10.58 -14.89 -2.46
CA LEU A 532 11.57 -15.17 -1.43
C LEU A 532 12.99 -14.70 -1.78
N PRO A 533 13.56 -14.95 -2.98
CA PRO A 533 14.89 -14.46 -3.36
C PRO A 533 14.98 -12.94 -3.29
N LEU A 534 13.94 -12.23 -3.72
CA LEU A 534 13.89 -10.76 -3.71
C LEU A 534 13.88 -10.21 -2.29
N LEU A 535 13.13 -10.85 -1.38
CA LEU A 535 13.15 -10.52 0.05
C LEU A 535 14.54 -10.72 0.66
N VAL A 536 15.20 -11.84 0.37
CA VAL A 536 16.54 -12.14 0.88
C VAL A 536 17.56 -11.11 0.37
N ILE A 537 17.49 -10.73 -0.92
CA ILE A 537 18.35 -9.70 -1.50
C ILE A 537 18.11 -8.35 -0.81
N SER A 538 16.86 -7.94 -0.66
CA SER A 538 16.49 -6.68 -0.01
C SER A 538 17.00 -6.63 1.45
N TRP A 539 16.82 -7.71 2.20
CA TRP A 539 17.27 -7.83 3.58
C TRP A 539 18.81 -7.79 3.73
N ARG A 540 19.52 -8.55 2.89
CA ARG A 540 21.00 -8.55 2.88
C ARG A 540 21.56 -7.16 2.56
N PHE A 541 20.93 -6.46 1.63
CA PHE A 541 21.35 -5.10 1.27
C PHE A 541 21.06 -4.10 2.40
N ALA A 542 19.88 -4.13 2.99
CA ALA A 542 19.52 -3.28 4.12
C ALA A 542 20.45 -3.47 5.31
N ARG A 543 20.88 -4.71 5.57
CA ARG A 543 21.88 -5.02 6.62
C ARG A 543 23.26 -4.44 6.31
N ARG A 544 23.73 -4.53 5.05
CA ARG A 544 25.04 -3.97 4.65
C ARG A 544 25.05 -2.45 4.71
N SER A 545 23.98 -1.77 4.28
CA SER A 545 23.93 -0.30 4.31
C SER A 545 23.89 0.26 5.75
N ARG A 546 23.34 -0.47 6.72
CA ARG A 546 23.39 -0.09 8.14
C ARG A 546 24.79 -0.27 8.73
N LEU A 547 25.47 -1.36 8.46
CA LEU A 547 26.83 -1.61 8.94
C LEU A 547 27.83 -0.56 8.39
N SER A 548 27.63 -0.08 7.15
CA SER A 548 28.46 0.99 6.59
C SER A 548 28.13 2.40 7.13
N ALA A 549 26.98 2.59 7.77
CA ALA A 549 26.60 3.84 8.42
C ALA A 549 27.00 3.89 9.91
N GLU A 550 27.35 2.76 10.51
CA GLU A 550 27.83 2.64 11.88
C GLU A 550 29.37 2.64 11.99
N MET A 551 30.09 2.43 10.87
CA MET A 551 31.53 2.62 10.73
C MET A 551 31.84 4.05 10.26
#